data_cda4b68313f5bd3f3d787ca07e911b5f
#
_entry.id   cda4b68313f5bd3f3d787ca07e911b5f
#
_cell.length_a   1.000
_cell.length_b   1.000
_cell.length_c   1.000
_cell.angle_alpha   90.00
_cell.angle_beta   90.00
_cell.angle_gamma   90.00
#
_symmetry.space_group_name_H-M   'P 1'
#
loop_
_entity.id
_entity.type
_entity.pdbx_description
1 polymer ?
#
loop_
_entity_poly.entity_id
_entity_poly.type
_entity_poly.pdbx_seq_one_letter_code
_entity_poly.pdbx_strand_id
1 'polypeptide(L)'
;MAHIDEVRGFISCRIGCDDTAKDVAQTVFERLLKSQKMISEITLPALVYTIARNLVNDYWRHRRAVDEYEHVIGYGIYENGGEPSPESVYSISETIEILEQGIAQLSERQRTVYKLSIYNGMKVQEISQTLNLNYKSVENSLSLARKFIRSYMQARLAV
;
A
#
# COMPACT_ATOMS: atom_id res chain seq x y z
N MET A 1 -15.79 -7.01 -8.36
CA MET A 1 -15.97 -7.66 -7.04
C MET A 1 -14.88 -8.70 -6.72
N ALA A 2 -14.35 -9.45 -7.70
CA ALA A 2 -13.30 -10.47 -7.46
C ALA A 2 -12.07 -9.99 -6.68
N HIS A 3 -11.58 -8.79 -6.94
CA HIS A 3 -10.37 -8.26 -6.28
C HIS A 3 -10.52 -7.94 -4.78
N ILE A 4 -11.74 -7.71 -4.29
CA ILE A 4 -11.96 -7.43 -2.85
C ILE A 4 -11.70 -8.68 -2.01
N ASP A 5 -12.22 -9.81 -2.46
CA ASP A 5 -12.07 -11.09 -1.76
C ASP A 5 -10.62 -11.60 -1.80
N GLU A 6 -9.92 -11.36 -2.93
CA GLU A 6 -8.49 -11.69 -3.05
C GLU A 6 -7.63 -10.85 -2.09
N VAL A 7 -7.88 -9.54 -2.02
CA VAL A 7 -7.16 -8.64 -1.11
C VAL A 7 -7.46 -8.97 0.35
N ARG A 8 -8.72 -9.29 0.66
CA ARG A 8 -9.11 -9.74 2.00
C ARG A 8 -8.42 -11.05 2.37
N GLY A 9 -8.39 -12.04 1.46
CA GLY A 9 -7.66 -13.29 1.64
C GLY A 9 -6.17 -13.06 1.89
N PHE A 10 -5.54 -12.19 1.10
CA PHE A 10 -4.13 -11.79 1.27
C PHE A 10 -3.85 -11.20 2.66
N ILE A 11 -4.75 -10.36 3.17
CA ILE A 11 -4.62 -9.73 4.49
C ILE A 11 -4.90 -10.75 5.60
N SER A 12 -5.96 -11.55 5.45
CA SER A 12 -6.37 -12.56 6.44
C SER A 12 -5.27 -13.60 6.69
N CYS A 13 -4.62 -14.10 5.62
CA CYS A 13 -3.48 -15.01 5.73
C CYS A 13 -2.30 -14.42 6.52
N ARG A 14 -2.16 -13.10 6.58
CA ARG A 14 -1.03 -12.42 7.26
C ARG A 14 -1.34 -11.94 8.65
N ILE A 15 -2.59 -11.64 8.94
CA ILE A 15 -3.05 -11.14 10.25
C ILE A 15 -3.56 -12.29 11.12
N GLY A 16 -4.11 -13.35 10.50
CA GLY A 16 -4.68 -14.50 11.21
C GLY A 16 -6.03 -14.23 11.87
N CYS A 17 -6.67 -13.07 11.59
CA CYS A 17 -7.98 -12.68 12.12
C CYS A 17 -8.83 -12.10 10.99
N ASP A 18 -9.97 -12.74 10.69
CA ASP A 18 -10.82 -12.37 9.55
C ASP A 18 -11.52 -11.02 9.75
N ASP A 19 -11.93 -10.69 10.97
CA ASP A 19 -12.58 -9.40 11.25
C ASP A 19 -11.60 -8.24 11.12
N THR A 20 -10.41 -8.39 11.67
CA THR A 20 -9.33 -7.39 11.47
C THR A 20 -8.94 -7.27 10.00
N ALA A 21 -8.92 -8.38 9.26
CA ALA A 21 -8.62 -8.37 7.82
C ALA A 21 -9.68 -7.61 7.01
N LYS A 22 -10.96 -7.68 7.39
CA LYS A 22 -12.04 -6.88 6.79
C LYS A 22 -11.82 -5.38 7.00
N ASP A 23 -11.50 -4.97 8.22
CA ASP A 23 -11.26 -3.56 8.56
C ASP A 23 -10.05 -3.00 7.81
N VAL A 24 -8.96 -3.79 7.74
CA VAL A 24 -7.76 -3.42 6.99
C VAL A 24 -8.07 -3.35 5.50
N ALA A 25 -8.81 -4.31 4.93
CA ALA A 25 -9.22 -4.29 3.53
C ALA A 25 -10.08 -3.05 3.22
N GLN A 26 -11.04 -2.72 4.07
CA GLN A 26 -11.84 -1.49 3.95
C GLN A 26 -10.93 -0.25 3.91
N THR A 27 -9.95 -0.16 4.80
CA THR A 27 -8.99 0.95 4.85
C THR A 27 -8.17 1.04 3.56
N VAL A 28 -7.78 -0.10 2.94
CA VAL A 28 -7.10 -0.12 1.63
C VAL A 28 -7.96 0.58 0.58
N PHE A 29 -9.23 0.19 0.47
CA PHE A 29 -10.13 0.74 -0.54
C PHE A 29 -10.49 2.21 -0.27
N GLU A 30 -10.64 2.62 0.99
CA GLU A 30 -10.83 4.03 1.36
C GLU A 30 -9.64 4.90 0.92
N ARG A 31 -8.41 4.43 1.12
CA ARG A 31 -7.19 5.13 0.66
C ARG A 31 -7.14 5.23 -0.86
N LEU A 32 -7.50 4.15 -1.57
CA LEU A 32 -7.60 4.15 -3.02
C LEU A 32 -8.67 5.12 -3.53
N LEU A 33 -9.85 5.13 -2.92
CA LEU A 33 -10.94 6.03 -3.27
C LEU A 33 -10.58 7.50 -3.05
N LYS A 34 -9.87 7.83 -1.99
CA LYS A 34 -9.34 9.19 -1.76
C LYS A 34 -8.33 9.62 -2.84
N SER A 35 -7.66 8.67 -3.46
CA SER A 35 -6.63 8.89 -4.48
C SER A 35 -7.17 8.84 -5.92
N GLN A 36 -8.47 8.72 -6.12
CA GLN A 36 -9.16 8.29 -7.34
C GLN A 36 -8.81 9.01 -8.65
N LYS A 37 -8.39 10.24 -8.62
CA LYS A 37 -8.27 11.03 -9.86
C LYS A 37 -7.16 10.57 -10.82
N MET A 38 -6.28 9.63 -10.43
CA MET A 38 -5.12 9.27 -11.26
C MET A 38 -4.60 7.84 -11.05
N ILE A 39 -5.43 6.91 -10.60
CA ILE A 39 -5.08 5.48 -10.57
C ILE A 39 -5.46 4.88 -11.92
N SER A 40 -4.53 4.24 -12.60
CA SER A 40 -4.80 3.51 -13.85
C SER A 40 -5.05 2.03 -13.55
N GLU A 41 -5.77 1.36 -14.43
CA GLU A 41 -6.00 -0.08 -14.36
C GLU A 41 -4.70 -0.89 -14.25
N ILE A 42 -3.63 -0.40 -14.89
CA ILE A 42 -2.31 -1.04 -14.89
C ILE A 42 -1.61 -0.94 -13.52
N THR A 43 -1.76 0.19 -12.83
CA THR A 43 -1.11 0.42 -11.53
C THR A 43 -1.95 -0.05 -10.35
N LEU A 44 -3.25 -0.20 -10.56
CA LEU A 44 -4.21 -0.52 -9.49
C LEU A 44 -3.86 -1.79 -8.71
N PRO A 45 -3.57 -2.95 -9.34
CA PRO A 45 -3.26 -4.17 -8.61
C PRO A 45 -2.04 -3.99 -7.69
N ALA A 46 -0.93 -3.47 -8.22
CA ALA A 46 0.28 -3.24 -7.43
C ALA A 46 0.06 -2.28 -6.27
N LEU A 47 -0.72 -1.21 -6.48
CA LEU A 47 -1.04 -0.23 -5.44
C LEU A 47 -1.89 -0.84 -4.33
N VAL A 48 -2.92 -1.61 -4.69
CA VAL A 48 -3.79 -2.31 -3.73
C VAL A 48 -2.97 -3.18 -2.79
N TYR A 49 -2.13 -4.07 -3.35
CA TYR A 49 -1.33 -5.00 -2.55
C TYR A 49 -0.21 -4.29 -1.77
N THR A 50 0.37 -3.21 -2.31
CA THR A 50 1.37 -2.42 -1.59
C THR A 50 0.75 -1.72 -0.38
N ILE A 51 -0.43 -1.11 -0.55
CA ILE A 51 -1.15 -0.47 0.56
C ILE A 51 -1.55 -1.53 1.60
N ALA A 52 -2.08 -2.68 1.16
CA ALA A 52 -2.44 -3.78 2.05
C ALA A 52 -1.23 -4.28 2.86
N ARG A 53 -0.09 -4.52 2.20
CA ARG A 53 1.16 -4.93 2.86
C ARG A 53 1.63 -3.90 3.89
N ASN A 54 1.58 -2.62 3.55
CA ASN A 54 1.97 -1.56 4.48
C ASN A 54 1.05 -1.52 5.71
N LEU A 55 -0.26 -1.65 5.52
CA LEU A 55 -1.22 -1.69 6.62
C LEU A 55 -1.03 -2.94 7.50
N VAL A 56 -0.74 -4.10 6.91
CA VAL A 56 -0.40 -5.31 7.68
C VAL A 56 0.87 -5.10 8.50
N ASN A 57 1.91 -4.50 7.92
CA ASN A 57 3.15 -4.18 8.63
C ASN A 57 2.91 -3.17 9.76
N ASP A 58 2.06 -2.16 9.54
CA ASP A 58 1.67 -1.18 10.57
C ASP A 58 0.89 -1.86 11.71
N TYR A 59 -0.02 -2.77 11.37
CA TYR A 59 -0.74 -3.58 12.35
C TYR A 59 0.21 -4.39 13.23
N TRP A 60 1.18 -5.12 12.65
CA TRP A 60 2.13 -5.91 13.41
C TRP A 60 3.10 -5.05 14.22
N ARG A 61 3.51 -3.89 13.70
CA ARG A 61 4.34 -2.93 14.43
C ARG A 61 3.60 -2.41 15.66
N HIS A 62 2.33 -2.05 15.49
CA HIS A 62 1.49 -1.60 16.59
C HIS A 62 1.28 -2.73 17.61
N ARG A 63 0.98 -3.93 17.16
CA ARG A 63 0.77 -5.09 18.02
C ARG A 63 2.02 -5.46 18.82
N ARG A 64 3.20 -5.44 18.19
CA ARG A 64 4.46 -5.66 18.91
C ARG A 64 4.72 -4.60 19.99
N ALA A 65 4.41 -3.33 19.72
CA ALA A 65 4.53 -2.28 20.71
C ALA A 65 3.54 -2.48 21.89
N VAL A 66 2.34 -3.01 21.61
CA VAL A 66 1.37 -3.40 22.65
C VAL A 66 1.85 -4.66 23.39
N ASP A 67 2.32 -5.68 22.67
CA ASP A 67 2.85 -6.93 23.23
C ASP A 67 4.11 -6.69 24.07
N GLU A 68 4.98 -5.75 23.70
CA GLU A 68 6.11 -5.31 24.55
C GLU A 68 5.62 -4.65 25.86
N TYR A 69 4.49 -3.96 25.83
CA TYR A 69 3.82 -3.44 27.02
C TYR A 69 3.12 -4.55 27.82
N GLU A 70 2.55 -5.56 27.13
CA GLU A 70 1.86 -6.71 27.74
C GLU A 70 2.85 -7.83 28.13
N HIS A 71 4.05 -7.92 27.54
CA HIS A 71 5.12 -8.83 27.95
C HIS A 71 5.65 -8.51 29.37
N VAL A 72 5.28 -7.36 29.91
CA VAL A 72 5.36 -7.13 31.36
C VAL A 72 4.27 -7.93 32.11
N ILE A 73 3.25 -8.53 31.43
CA ILE A 73 2.06 -9.13 32.08
C ILE A 73 1.65 -10.54 31.54
N GLY A 74 2.37 -11.21 30.60
CA GLY A 74 2.04 -12.63 30.37
C GLY A 74 1.81 -13.12 28.93
N TYR A 75 2.22 -14.32 28.68
CA TYR A 75 2.31 -15.14 27.45
C TYR A 75 1.01 -15.43 26.70
N GLY A 76 1.11 -15.59 25.36
CA GLY A 76 0.12 -16.33 24.56
C GLY A 76 0.34 -16.35 23.05
N ILE A 77 0.50 -17.54 22.52
CA ILE A 77 0.79 -17.98 21.15
C ILE A 77 -0.48 -17.99 20.27
N TYR A 78 -0.38 -17.65 18.97
CA TYR A 78 -1.26 -18.23 17.91
C TYR A 78 -0.56 -18.32 16.55
N GLU A 79 -0.46 -19.55 16.07
CA GLU A 79 -0.22 -19.93 14.66
C GLU A 79 -1.55 -20.20 13.97
N ASN A 80 -1.66 -19.84 12.70
CA ASN A 80 -2.22 -20.60 11.56
C ASN A 80 -2.89 -19.68 10.52
N GLY A 81 -2.42 -19.77 9.30
CA GLY A 81 -3.04 -19.18 8.12
C GLY A 81 -2.82 -20.04 6.88
N GLY A 82 -3.89 -20.27 6.13
CA GLY A 82 -3.84 -21.00 4.87
C GLY A 82 -3.11 -20.21 3.77
N GLU A 83 -2.33 -20.91 2.96
CA GLU A 83 -1.50 -20.33 1.90
C GLU A 83 -2.31 -20.01 0.63
N PRO A 84 -2.09 -18.82 0.01
CA PRO A 84 -2.56 -18.54 -1.34
C PRO A 84 -1.76 -19.36 -2.36
N SER A 85 -2.39 -19.68 -3.52
CA SER A 85 -1.76 -20.44 -4.60
C SER A 85 -0.40 -19.83 -5.01
N PRO A 86 0.65 -20.66 -5.19
CA PRO A 86 2.00 -20.16 -5.49
C PRO A 86 2.07 -19.24 -6.71
N GLU A 87 1.32 -19.54 -7.77
CA GLU A 87 1.35 -18.78 -9.04
C GLU A 87 0.80 -17.36 -8.92
N SER A 88 -0.24 -17.13 -8.11
CA SER A 88 -0.80 -15.80 -7.87
C SER A 88 0.12 -14.94 -7.01
N VAL A 89 0.87 -15.55 -6.09
CA VAL A 89 1.82 -14.86 -5.21
C VAL A 89 3.04 -14.36 -5.98
N TYR A 90 3.56 -15.14 -6.93
CA TYR A 90 4.71 -14.73 -7.75
C TYR A 90 4.36 -13.54 -8.64
N SER A 91 3.23 -13.56 -9.33
CA SER A 91 2.78 -12.46 -10.18
C SER A 91 2.57 -11.16 -9.40
N ILE A 92 2.00 -11.23 -8.20
CA ILE A 92 1.77 -10.07 -7.33
C ILE A 92 3.10 -9.52 -6.81
N SER A 93 4.01 -10.39 -6.33
CA SER A 93 5.34 -10.00 -5.86
C SER A 93 6.13 -9.26 -6.95
N GLU A 94 6.15 -9.80 -8.16
CA GLU A 94 6.84 -9.20 -9.29
C GLU A 94 6.27 -7.83 -9.64
N THR A 95 4.95 -7.70 -9.66
CA THR A 95 4.28 -6.42 -9.92
C THR A 95 4.59 -5.37 -8.84
N ILE A 96 4.66 -5.79 -7.58
CA ILE A 96 5.06 -4.90 -6.47
C ILE A 96 6.52 -4.47 -6.61
N GLU A 97 7.42 -5.40 -6.96
CA GLU A 97 8.84 -5.08 -7.17
C GLU A 97 9.03 -4.06 -8.30
N ILE A 98 8.33 -4.24 -9.43
CA ILE A 98 8.35 -3.28 -10.54
C ILE A 98 7.87 -1.89 -10.09
N LEU A 99 6.79 -1.83 -9.32
CA LEU A 99 6.31 -0.56 -8.75
C LEU A 99 7.36 0.09 -7.84
N GLU A 100 7.97 -0.67 -6.93
CA GLU A 100 8.99 -0.14 -6.02
C GLU A 100 10.25 0.33 -6.75
N GLN A 101 10.67 -0.39 -7.78
CA GLN A 101 11.78 0.03 -8.66
C GLN A 101 11.44 1.34 -9.38
N GLY A 102 10.21 1.49 -9.87
CA GLY A 102 9.75 2.74 -10.47
C GLY A 102 9.76 3.90 -9.47
N ILE A 103 9.27 3.66 -8.26
CA ILE A 103 9.28 4.66 -7.17
C ILE A 103 10.71 5.06 -6.79
N ALA A 104 11.66 4.12 -6.80
CA ALA A 104 13.06 4.39 -6.52
C ALA A 104 13.71 5.32 -7.54
N GLN A 105 13.23 5.35 -8.78
CA GLN A 105 13.72 6.23 -9.84
C GLN A 105 13.16 7.66 -9.78
N LEU A 106 12.11 7.89 -9.00
CA LEU A 106 11.59 9.24 -8.78
C LEU A 106 12.60 10.11 -8.04
N SER A 107 12.60 11.42 -8.31
CA SER A 107 13.35 12.36 -7.47
C SER A 107 12.86 12.26 -6.01
N GLU A 108 13.71 12.62 -5.06
CA GLU A 108 13.39 12.52 -3.63
C GLU A 108 12.05 13.21 -3.28
N ARG A 109 11.86 14.41 -3.81
CA ARG A 109 10.62 15.17 -3.63
C ARG A 109 9.39 14.48 -4.23
N GLN A 110 9.49 13.98 -5.45
CA GLN A 110 8.41 13.26 -6.12
C GLN A 110 8.07 11.97 -5.38
N ARG A 111 9.10 11.25 -4.94
CA ARG A 111 8.97 10.01 -4.16
C ARG A 111 8.24 10.24 -2.84
N THR A 112 8.64 11.26 -2.09
CA THR A 112 8.02 11.62 -0.81
C THR A 112 6.55 12.00 -1.00
N VAL A 113 6.26 12.89 -1.94
CA VAL A 113 4.89 13.33 -2.25
C VAL A 113 4.03 12.17 -2.71
N TYR A 114 4.57 11.30 -3.59
CA TYR A 114 3.86 10.12 -4.08
C TYR A 114 3.51 9.15 -2.94
N LYS A 115 4.47 8.82 -2.07
CA LYS A 115 4.24 7.92 -0.93
C LYS A 115 3.22 8.49 0.05
N LEU A 116 3.30 9.76 0.39
CA LEU A 116 2.32 10.40 1.28
C LEU A 116 0.91 10.40 0.68
N SER A 117 0.79 10.64 -0.62
CA SER A 117 -0.52 10.61 -1.31
C SER A 117 -1.10 9.21 -1.42
N ILE A 118 -0.30 8.24 -1.93
CA ILE A 118 -0.83 6.92 -2.29
C ILE A 118 -0.84 5.98 -1.08
N TYR A 119 0.24 5.92 -0.30
CA TYR A 119 0.32 4.96 0.81
C TYR A 119 -0.36 5.47 2.08
N ASN A 120 -0.26 6.76 2.36
CA ASN A 120 -0.87 7.37 3.53
C ASN A 120 -2.25 7.98 3.26
N GLY A 121 -2.67 8.08 1.99
CA GLY A 121 -3.96 8.64 1.60
C GLY A 121 -4.11 10.14 1.86
N MET A 122 -2.99 10.87 1.98
CA MET A 122 -3.00 12.31 2.26
C MET A 122 -3.44 13.10 1.03
N LYS A 123 -4.25 14.14 1.25
CA LYS A 123 -4.63 15.11 0.22
C LYS A 123 -3.46 16.05 -0.10
N VAL A 124 -3.44 16.62 -1.30
CA VAL A 124 -2.40 17.58 -1.72
C VAL A 124 -2.23 18.72 -0.73
N GLN A 125 -3.33 19.22 -0.16
CA GLN A 125 -3.30 20.27 0.84
C GLN A 125 -2.61 19.85 2.14
N GLU A 126 -2.89 18.64 2.63
CA GLU A 126 -2.27 18.06 3.83
C GLU A 126 -0.77 17.84 3.62
N ILE A 127 -0.38 17.31 2.43
CA ILE A 127 1.03 17.13 2.04
C ILE A 127 1.75 18.48 1.97
N SER A 128 1.10 19.51 1.38
CA SER A 128 1.61 20.86 1.29
C SER A 128 1.93 21.46 2.67
N GLN A 129 1.05 21.28 3.63
CA GLN A 129 1.23 21.72 5.01
C GLN A 129 2.32 20.92 5.72
N THR A 130 2.28 19.58 5.60
CA THR A 130 3.24 18.69 6.26
C THR A 130 4.68 18.90 5.80
N LEU A 131 4.86 19.13 4.50
CA LEU A 131 6.19 19.33 3.90
C LEU A 131 6.58 20.82 3.82
N ASN A 132 5.73 21.72 4.25
CA ASN A 132 5.90 23.17 4.10
C ASN A 132 6.24 23.58 2.65
N LEU A 133 5.50 23.02 1.71
CA LEU A 133 5.65 23.26 0.27
C LEU A 133 4.42 23.97 -0.29
N ASN A 134 4.61 24.74 -1.36
CA ASN A 134 3.49 25.34 -2.07
C ASN A 134 2.56 24.25 -2.66
N TYR A 135 1.24 24.45 -2.53
CA TYR A 135 0.22 23.54 -3.04
C TYR A 135 0.47 23.13 -4.50
N LYS A 136 0.71 24.13 -5.37
CA LYS A 136 0.94 23.90 -6.80
C LYS A 136 2.20 23.07 -7.08
N SER A 137 3.22 23.24 -6.26
CA SER A 137 4.45 22.43 -6.32
C SER A 137 4.20 20.96 -5.97
N VAL A 138 3.38 20.70 -4.95
CA VAL A 138 3.00 19.34 -4.55
C VAL A 138 2.13 18.71 -5.63
N GLU A 139 1.12 19.43 -6.13
CA GLU A 139 0.26 18.97 -7.21
C GLU A 139 1.06 18.58 -8.47
N ASN A 140 1.97 19.44 -8.91
CA ASN A 140 2.83 19.16 -10.06
C ASN A 140 3.75 17.96 -9.82
N SER A 141 4.39 17.88 -8.64
CA SER A 141 5.27 16.76 -8.28
C SER A 141 4.50 15.43 -8.27
N LEU A 142 3.28 15.44 -7.75
CA LEU A 142 2.42 14.26 -7.72
C LEU A 142 1.96 13.83 -9.11
N SER A 143 1.60 14.81 -9.96
CA SER A 143 1.18 14.55 -11.34
C SER A 143 2.31 13.93 -12.16
N LEU A 144 3.52 14.49 -12.07
CA LEU A 144 4.70 13.96 -12.74
C LEU A 144 5.09 12.57 -12.25
N ALA A 145 5.06 12.35 -10.93
CA ALA A 145 5.34 11.05 -10.34
C ALA A 145 4.36 9.99 -10.84
N ARG A 146 3.06 10.27 -10.84
CA ARG A 146 2.02 9.35 -11.33
C ARG A 146 2.18 9.03 -12.82
N LYS A 147 2.49 10.04 -13.64
CA LYS A 147 2.74 9.84 -15.08
C LYS A 147 3.96 8.95 -15.30
N PHE A 148 5.05 9.20 -14.59
CA PHE A 148 6.26 8.39 -14.69
C PHE A 148 6.00 6.94 -14.27
N ILE A 149 5.41 6.70 -13.11
CA ILE A 149 5.12 5.35 -12.60
C ILE A 149 4.24 4.57 -13.56
N ARG A 150 3.19 5.21 -14.11
CA ARG A 150 2.33 4.58 -15.11
C ARG A 150 3.13 4.13 -16.33
N SER A 151 3.93 5.02 -16.91
CA SER A 151 4.76 4.71 -18.09
C SER A 151 5.81 3.64 -17.78
N TYR A 152 6.42 3.69 -16.62
CA TYR A 152 7.41 2.71 -16.17
C TYR A 152 6.81 1.31 -16.04
N MET A 153 5.65 1.20 -15.40
CA MET A 153 4.95 -0.08 -15.24
C MET A 153 4.44 -0.62 -16.58
N GLN A 154 3.87 0.25 -17.43
CA GLN A 154 3.45 -0.16 -18.79
C GLN A 154 4.60 -0.79 -19.57
N ALA A 155 5.78 -0.17 -19.53
CA ALA A 155 6.95 -0.66 -20.27
C ALA A 155 7.49 -2.00 -19.72
N ARG A 156 7.24 -2.32 -18.45
CA ARG A 156 7.74 -3.53 -17.79
C ARG A 156 6.74 -4.68 -17.75
N LEU A 157 5.45 -4.37 -17.75
CA LEU A 157 4.37 -5.35 -17.74
C LEU A 157 3.84 -5.67 -19.16
N ALA A 158 4.26 -4.91 -20.19
CA ALA A 158 3.86 -5.10 -21.59
C ALA A 158 4.80 -6.09 -22.33
N VAL A 159 5.24 -7.17 -21.67
CA VAL A 159 6.01 -8.25 -22.30
C VAL A 159 5.10 -9.42 -22.58
#